data_68004bb578c9312d48a10e2ec61c0b91
#
_entry.id   68004bb578c9312d48a10e2ec61c0b91
#
_cell.length_a   1.000
_cell.length_b   1.000
_cell.length_c   1.000
_cell.angle_alpha   90.00
_cell.angle_beta   90.00
_cell.angle_gamma   90.00
#
_symmetry.space_group_name_H-M   'P 1'
#
loop_
_entity.id
_entity.type
_entity.pdbx_description
1 polymer ?
#
loop_
_entity_poly.entity_id
_entity_poly.type
_entity_poly.pdbx_seq_one_letter_code
_entity_poly.pdbx_strand_id
1 'polypeptide(L)'
;MFVLNSISFDHTRFDAAIVDLDGTMIDTLGDFAASLNRMLDDLSLPHVAPAAIEAMVGKGSEHLIHSALVHVMAPSGADAAGAKARALFDRAWERYQHHYLAINGQHSAVYAGVIDGLKALRARGLRLACLTNKPTSFAKPLLAGKGLDGFFDLVFGGDAFERKKPDPLPLLKTCDALGTQPARTLMIGDSSNDARAARGAGCPVVLVTYGYNHGEPVRGVDADGFVDSLAEFGAAAMR
;
A
#
# COMPACT_ATOMS: atom_id res chain seq x y z
N MET A 1 18.10 10.15 21.67
CA MET A 1 17.49 11.48 21.43
C MET A 1 16.97 11.43 20.01
N PHE A 2 15.72 11.01 19.86
CA PHE A 2 15.09 10.81 18.53
C PHE A 2 14.55 12.16 18.05
N VAL A 3 15.14 12.67 16.99
CA VAL A 3 14.64 13.87 16.31
C VAL A 3 13.51 13.38 15.39
N LEU A 4 12.27 13.38 15.90
CA LEU A 4 11.10 13.58 15.09
C LEU A 4 11.27 15.00 14.50
N ASN A 5 11.50 15.10 13.18
CA ASN A 5 11.43 16.40 12.52
C ASN A 5 10.04 16.96 12.78
N SER A 6 9.95 17.77 13.83
CA SER A 6 9.01 18.83 14.21
C SER A 6 7.56 18.78 13.74
N ILE A 7 6.91 17.65 13.66
CA ILE A 7 5.46 17.63 13.85
C ILE A 7 5.22 17.16 15.29
N SER A 8 4.99 18.12 16.18
CA SER A 8 4.16 17.86 17.35
C SER A 8 2.87 17.28 16.79
N PHE A 9 2.62 15.99 17.02
CA PHE A 9 1.42 15.31 16.57
C PHE A 9 0.25 15.86 17.39
N ASP A 10 -0.10 17.12 17.12
CA ASP A 10 -1.28 17.74 17.65
C ASP A 10 -2.48 17.10 16.97
N HIS A 11 -3.03 16.09 17.65
CA HIS A 11 -4.20 15.34 17.21
C HIS A 11 -5.43 16.23 16.94
N THR A 12 -5.47 17.46 17.50
CA THR A 12 -6.53 18.42 17.23
C THR A 12 -6.48 18.97 15.80
N ARG A 13 -5.39 18.72 15.06
CA ARG A 13 -5.23 19.14 13.65
C ARG A 13 -5.97 18.25 12.65
N PHE A 14 -6.30 17.00 13.01
CA PHE A 14 -6.86 16.04 12.08
C PHE A 14 -8.27 15.58 12.46
N ASP A 15 -9.12 15.47 11.46
CA ASP A 15 -10.48 14.91 11.56
C ASP A 15 -10.55 13.47 11.03
N ALA A 16 -9.57 13.08 10.22
CA ALA A 16 -9.50 11.76 9.62
C ALA A 16 -8.06 11.31 9.36
N ALA A 17 -7.90 10.01 9.16
CA ALA A 17 -6.69 9.44 8.59
C ALA A 17 -7.04 8.47 7.44
N ILE A 18 -6.25 8.54 6.37
CA ILE A 18 -6.25 7.60 5.26
C ILE A 18 -5.01 6.72 5.43
N VAL A 19 -5.20 5.40 5.47
CA VAL A 19 -4.12 4.45 5.72
C VAL A 19 -3.98 3.51 4.52
N ASP A 20 -2.76 3.37 4.00
CA ASP A 20 -2.46 2.36 2.97
C ASP A 20 -2.44 0.96 3.58
N LEU A 21 -2.45 -0.07 2.74
CA LEU A 21 -2.59 -1.47 3.12
C LEU A 21 -1.26 -2.23 3.05
N ASP A 22 -0.78 -2.48 1.80
CA ASP A 22 0.39 -3.31 1.53
C ASP A 22 1.68 -2.56 1.93
N GLY A 23 2.49 -3.14 2.81
CA GLY A 23 3.71 -2.50 3.34
C GLY A 23 3.46 -1.50 4.47
N THR A 24 2.22 -1.08 4.69
CA THR A 24 1.85 -0.13 5.75
C THR A 24 1.19 -0.83 6.93
N MET A 25 0.12 -1.55 6.71
CA MET A 25 -0.59 -2.31 7.74
C MET A 25 -0.25 -3.79 7.72
N ILE A 26 -0.03 -4.35 6.54
CA ILE A 26 0.19 -5.78 6.33
C ILE A 26 1.44 -6.00 5.48
N ASP A 27 2.33 -6.87 5.96
CA ASP A 27 3.37 -7.45 5.13
C ASP A 27 2.72 -8.48 4.21
N THR A 28 2.61 -8.16 2.94
CA THR A 28 1.95 -8.96 1.90
C THR A 28 2.94 -9.55 0.89
N LEU A 29 4.24 -9.37 1.10
CA LEU A 29 5.27 -9.83 0.16
C LEU A 29 5.18 -11.34 -0.10
N GLY A 30 4.88 -12.14 0.95
CA GLY A 30 4.71 -13.58 0.84
C GLY A 30 3.55 -13.98 -0.09
N ASP A 31 2.40 -13.32 0.02
CA ASP A 31 1.24 -13.58 -0.86
C ASP A 31 1.56 -13.17 -2.31
N PHE A 32 2.23 -12.03 -2.51
CA PHE A 32 2.67 -11.60 -3.85
C PHE A 32 3.62 -12.60 -4.48
N ALA A 33 4.65 -13.03 -3.73
CA ALA A 33 5.65 -13.97 -4.22
C ALA A 33 5.04 -15.33 -4.58
N ALA A 34 4.18 -15.87 -3.72
CA ALA A 34 3.53 -17.15 -3.96
C ALA A 34 2.59 -17.10 -5.17
N SER A 35 1.74 -16.07 -5.27
CA SER A 35 0.78 -15.94 -6.38
C SER A 35 1.47 -15.70 -7.72
N LEU A 36 2.49 -14.80 -7.71
CA LEU A 36 3.24 -14.45 -8.91
C LEU A 36 4.01 -15.65 -9.46
N ASN A 37 4.69 -16.40 -8.61
CA ASN A 37 5.46 -17.56 -9.05
C ASN A 37 4.56 -18.71 -9.51
N ARG A 38 3.39 -18.93 -8.90
CA ARG A 38 2.39 -19.87 -9.42
C ARG A 38 1.85 -19.45 -10.80
N MET A 39 1.61 -18.15 -11.01
CA MET A 39 1.25 -17.61 -12.32
C MET A 39 2.35 -17.86 -13.36
N LEU A 40 3.62 -17.67 -12.99
CA LEU A 40 4.77 -17.93 -13.87
C LEU A 40 4.90 -19.43 -14.20
N ASP A 41 4.66 -20.33 -13.23
CA ASP A 41 4.60 -21.78 -13.48
C ASP A 41 3.54 -22.14 -14.55
N ASP A 42 2.33 -21.58 -14.42
CA ASP A 42 1.25 -21.81 -15.41
C ASP A 42 1.61 -21.30 -16.81
N LEU A 43 2.51 -20.33 -16.91
CA LEU A 43 3.02 -19.80 -18.16
C LEU A 43 4.32 -20.46 -18.63
N SER A 44 4.84 -21.44 -17.88
CA SER A 44 6.14 -22.10 -18.11
C SER A 44 7.30 -21.09 -18.15
N LEU A 45 7.29 -20.12 -17.25
CA LEU A 45 8.30 -19.08 -17.10
C LEU A 45 9.10 -19.26 -15.79
N PRO A 46 10.34 -18.77 -15.72
CA PRO A 46 11.15 -18.86 -14.52
C PRO A 46 10.56 -18.05 -13.37
N HIS A 47 10.82 -18.48 -12.12
CA HIS A 47 10.43 -17.76 -10.92
C HIS A 47 11.19 -16.44 -10.73
N VAL A 48 10.57 -15.50 -10.02
CA VAL A 48 11.17 -14.25 -9.58
C VAL A 48 11.49 -14.33 -8.08
N ALA A 49 12.70 -13.93 -7.72
CA ALA A 49 13.12 -13.91 -6.32
C ALA A 49 12.33 -12.86 -5.49
N PRO A 50 12.05 -13.12 -4.19
CA PRO A 50 11.27 -12.19 -3.35
C PRO A 50 11.82 -10.77 -3.32
N ALA A 51 13.13 -10.56 -3.25
CA ALA A 51 13.73 -9.23 -3.26
C ALA A 51 13.46 -8.44 -4.55
N ALA A 52 13.39 -9.13 -5.71
CA ALA A 52 13.02 -8.47 -6.96
C ALA A 52 11.51 -8.15 -7.00
N ILE A 53 10.66 -9.01 -6.41
CA ILE A 53 9.22 -8.77 -6.30
C ILE A 53 8.96 -7.55 -5.41
N GLU A 54 9.65 -7.42 -4.28
CA GLU A 54 9.54 -6.29 -3.37
C GLU A 54 9.73 -4.94 -4.07
N ALA A 55 10.74 -4.83 -4.93
CA ALA A 55 10.99 -3.62 -5.72
C ALA A 55 9.88 -3.29 -6.73
N MET A 56 9.02 -4.26 -7.09
CA MET A 56 7.92 -4.10 -8.04
C MET A 56 6.58 -3.76 -7.36
N VAL A 57 6.48 -3.93 -6.02
CA VAL A 57 5.24 -3.72 -5.24
C VAL A 57 4.91 -2.23 -5.10
N GLY A 58 3.64 -1.90 -4.84
CA GLY A 58 3.15 -0.56 -4.48
C GLY A 58 2.43 0.20 -5.60
N LYS A 59 2.54 -0.24 -6.88
CA LYS A 59 1.88 0.40 -8.03
C LYS A 59 0.64 -0.37 -8.53
N GLY A 60 0.17 -1.33 -7.76
CA GLY A 60 -0.97 -2.20 -8.10
C GLY A 60 -0.58 -3.49 -8.83
N SER A 61 -1.53 -4.43 -8.86
CA SER A 61 -1.27 -5.80 -9.36
C SER A 61 -0.93 -5.84 -10.86
N GLU A 62 -1.53 -4.96 -11.67
CA GLU A 62 -1.21 -4.88 -13.11
C GLU A 62 0.27 -4.53 -13.33
N HIS A 63 0.78 -3.55 -12.57
CA HIS A 63 2.18 -3.15 -12.65
C HIS A 63 3.11 -4.27 -12.18
N LEU A 64 2.77 -4.95 -11.08
CA LEU A 64 3.53 -6.07 -10.53
C LEU A 64 3.67 -7.19 -11.57
N ILE A 65 2.56 -7.63 -12.18
CA ILE A 65 2.54 -8.69 -13.19
C ILE A 65 3.36 -8.29 -14.42
N HIS A 66 3.12 -7.09 -14.95
CA HIS A 66 3.86 -6.61 -16.12
C HIS A 66 5.36 -6.53 -15.85
N SER A 67 5.77 -6.00 -14.69
CA SER A 67 7.17 -5.89 -14.29
C SER A 67 7.84 -7.25 -14.15
N ALA A 68 7.14 -8.23 -13.56
CA ALA A 68 7.65 -9.59 -13.43
C ALA A 68 7.81 -10.28 -14.80
N LEU A 69 6.85 -10.13 -15.70
CA LEU A 69 6.96 -10.66 -17.07
C LEU A 69 8.15 -10.05 -17.82
N VAL A 70 8.32 -8.72 -17.74
CA VAL A 70 9.49 -8.04 -18.34
C VAL A 70 10.78 -8.56 -17.72
N HIS A 71 10.83 -8.71 -16.41
CA HIS A 71 12.01 -9.19 -15.68
C HIS A 71 12.45 -10.58 -16.17
N VAL A 72 11.53 -11.55 -16.22
CA VAL A 72 11.86 -12.93 -16.64
C VAL A 72 12.16 -13.05 -18.14
N MET A 73 11.69 -12.10 -18.95
CA MET A 73 11.93 -12.05 -20.39
C MET A 73 13.12 -11.18 -20.80
N ALA A 74 13.75 -10.47 -19.85
CA ALA A 74 14.88 -9.58 -20.10
C ALA A 74 16.04 -10.20 -20.93
N PRO A 75 16.36 -11.51 -20.79
CA PRO A 75 17.38 -12.14 -21.64
C PRO A 75 17.08 -12.09 -23.14
N SER A 76 15.85 -11.83 -23.57
CA SER A 76 15.50 -11.67 -24.99
C SER A 76 15.73 -10.26 -25.55
N GLY A 77 16.27 -9.33 -24.73
CA GLY A 77 16.44 -7.92 -25.08
C GLY A 77 15.23 -7.06 -24.66
N ALA A 78 15.47 -5.80 -24.28
CA ALA A 78 14.46 -4.95 -23.63
C ALA A 78 13.17 -4.75 -24.45
N ASP A 79 13.31 -4.43 -25.75
CA ASP A 79 12.14 -4.22 -26.64
C ASP A 79 11.34 -5.51 -26.85
N ALA A 80 12.04 -6.64 -27.05
CA ALA A 80 11.41 -7.94 -27.20
C ALA A 80 10.73 -8.39 -25.90
N ALA A 81 11.34 -8.16 -24.75
CA ALA A 81 10.76 -8.47 -23.44
C ALA A 81 9.46 -7.70 -23.20
N GLY A 82 9.45 -6.39 -23.46
CA GLY A 82 8.25 -5.56 -23.33
C GLY A 82 7.12 -5.99 -24.28
N ALA A 83 7.42 -6.36 -25.53
CA ALA A 83 6.42 -6.84 -26.48
C ALA A 83 5.82 -8.18 -26.05
N LYS A 84 6.67 -9.14 -25.63
CA LYS A 84 6.24 -10.45 -25.11
C LYS A 84 5.41 -10.33 -23.84
N ALA A 85 5.84 -9.47 -22.91
CA ALA A 85 5.10 -9.21 -21.68
C ALA A 85 3.68 -8.70 -21.97
N ARG A 86 3.54 -7.74 -22.88
CA ARG A 86 2.21 -7.25 -23.31
C ARG A 86 1.36 -8.35 -23.94
N ALA A 87 1.93 -9.19 -24.79
CA ALA A 87 1.20 -10.29 -25.45
C ALA A 87 0.69 -11.37 -24.47
N LEU A 88 1.37 -11.57 -23.34
CA LEU A 88 0.99 -12.54 -22.32
C LEU A 88 0.15 -11.95 -21.18
N PHE A 89 0.00 -10.63 -21.14
CA PHE A 89 -0.53 -9.93 -19.95
C PHE A 89 -1.92 -10.42 -19.55
N ASP A 90 -2.87 -10.53 -20.47
CA ASP A 90 -4.25 -10.92 -20.15
C ASP A 90 -4.32 -12.32 -19.53
N ARG A 91 -3.57 -13.26 -20.10
CA ARG A 91 -3.47 -14.62 -19.56
C ARG A 91 -2.77 -14.64 -18.19
N ALA A 92 -1.70 -13.86 -18.03
CA ALA A 92 -0.99 -13.72 -16.76
C ALA A 92 -1.90 -13.10 -15.70
N TRP A 93 -2.66 -12.08 -16.06
CA TRP A 93 -3.63 -11.42 -15.17
C TRP A 93 -4.68 -12.40 -14.65
N GLU A 94 -5.30 -13.17 -15.54
CA GLU A 94 -6.29 -14.20 -15.17
C GLU A 94 -5.70 -15.23 -14.18
N ARG A 95 -4.50 -15.77 -14.50
CA ARG A 95 -3.84 -16.76 -13.65
C ARG A 95 -3.42 -16.18 -12.30
N TYR A 96 -2.87 -14.97 -12.29
CA TYR A 96 -2.51 -14.29 -11.05
C TYR A 96 -3.73 -14.09 -10.14
N GLN A 97 -4.84 -13.57 -10.68
CA GLN A 97 -6.06 -13.39 -9.91
C GLN A 97 -6.56 -14.70 -9.29
N HIS A 98 -6.56 -15.77 -10.08
CA HIS A 98 -6.95 -17.10 -9.60
C HIS A 98 -6.10 -17.53 -8.40
N HIS A 99 -4.78 -17.47 -8.53
CA HIS A 99 -3.88 -17.85 -7.43
C HIS A 99 -3.95 -16.91 -6.25
N TYR A 100 -4.01 -15.60 -6.50
CA TYR A 100 -4.04 -14.62 -5.43
C TYR A 100 -5.30 -14.77 -4.57
N LEU A 101 -6.49 -14.93 -5.18
CA LEU A 101 -7.75 -15.15 -4.44
C LEU A 101 -7.73 -16.43 -3.61
N ALA A 102 -7.07 -17.48 -4.11
CA ALA A 102 -6.97 -18.75 -3.40
C ALA A 102 -6.12 -18.68 -2.12
N ILE A 103 -5.12 -17.77 -2.07
CA ILE A 103 -4.15 -17.68 -0.97
C ILE A 103 -4.18 -16.36 -0.21
N ASN A 104 -5.02 -15.42 -0.60
CA ASN A 104 -5.06 -14.05 -0.06
C ASN A 104 -5.05 -14.05 1.48
N GLY A 105 -3.99 -13.54 2.06
CA GLY A 105 -3.78 -13.50 3.49
C GLY A 105 -3.06 -14.73 4.10
N GLN A 106 -2.76 -15.79 3.34
CA GLN A 106 -2.13 -17.00 3.90
C GLN A 106 -0.64 -16.83 4.22
N HIS A 107 0.06 -16.00 3.45
CA HIS A 107 1.50 -15.75 3.58
C HIS A 107 1.78 -14.30 3.97
N SER A 108 0.82 -13.61 4.55
CA SER A 108 0.91 -12.23 4.98
C SER A 108 0.67 -12.09 6.48
N ALA A 109 1.25 -11.05 7.10
CA ALA A 109 1.14 -10.78 8.52
C ALA A 109 0.84 -9.29 8.77
N VAL A 110 0.03 -9.00 9.80
CA VAL A 110 -0.16 -7.63 10.28
C VAL A 110 1.12 -7.19 10.97
N TYR A 111 1.65 -6.02 10.61
CA TYR A 111 2.84 -5.48 11.28
C TYR A 111 2.57 -5.21 12.76
N ALA A 112 3.62 -5.37 13.58
CA ALA A 112 3.53 -5.09 15.01
C ALA A 112 3.14 -3.61 15.25
N GLY A 113 2.20 -3.39 16.18
CA GLY A 113 1.73 -2.05 16.54
C GLY A 113 0.64 -1.45 15.64
N VAL A 114 0.26 -2.12 14.54
CA VAL A 114 -0.82 -1.64 13.64
C VAL A 114 -2.15 -1.54 14.36
N ILE A 115 -2.57 -2.62 15.04
CA ILE A 115 -3.84 -2.65 15.77
C ILE A 115 -3.88 -1.56 16.86
N ASP A 116 -2.78 -1.38 17.59
CA ASP A 116 -2.68 -0.37 18.65
C ASP A 116 -2.73 1.05 18.08
N GLY A 117 -2.05 1.28 16.94
CA GLY A 117 -2.10 2.54 16.24
C GLY A 117 -3.50 2.88 15.72
N LEU A 118 -4.19 1.93 15.08
CA LEU A 118 -5.56 2.13 14.59
C LEU A 118 -6.53 2.40 15.75
N LYS A 119 -6.42 1.67 16.86
CA LYS A 119 -7.18 1.94 18.09
C LYS A 119 -6.94 3.35 18.62
N ALA A 120 -5.67 3.79 18.64
CA ALA A 120 -5.31 5.12 19.12
C ALA A 120 -5.87 6.23 18.23
N LEU A 121 -5.84 6.09 16.91
CA LEU A 121 -6.44 7.02 15.97
C LEU A 121 -7.97 7.10 16.15
N ARG A 122 -8.65 5.96 16.28
CA ARG A 122 -10.10 5.90 16.56
C ARG A 122 -10.47 6.51 17.92
N ALA A 123 -9.68 6.21 18.96
CA ALA A 123 -9.92 6.77 20.32
C ALA A 123 -9.82 8.29 20.36
N ARG A 124 -9.12 8.91 19.40
CA ARG A 124 -9.04 10.37 19.21
C ARG A 124 -10.18 10.94 18.36
N GLY A 125 -11.13 10.11 17.93
CA GLY A 125 -12.28 10.52 17.15
C GLY A 125 -12.01 10.67 15.66
N LEU A 126 -10.86 10.21 15.13
CA LEU A 126 -10.59 10.29 13.71
C LEU A 126 -11.47 9.29 12.94
N ARG A 127 -12.02 9.74 11.80
CA ARG A 127 -12.60 8.86 10.79
C ARG A 127 -11.48 8.17 10.03
N LEU A 128 -11.58 6.87 9.81
CA LEU A 128 -10.52 6.11 9.15
C LEU A 128 -10.98 5.59 7.79
N ALA A 129 -10.15 5.75 6.77
CA ALA A 129 -10.30 5.07 5.50
C ALA A 129 -9.05 4.26 5.16
N CYS A 130 -9.25 3.06 4.59
CA CYS A 130 -8.19 2.35 3.90
C CYS A 130 -8.22 2.74 2.43
N LEU A 131 -7.08 3.21 1.89
CA LEU A 131 -6.92 3.57 0.48
C LEU A 131 -5.66 2.92 -0.09
N THR A 132 -5.83 1.94 -0.96
CA THR A 132 -4.75 1.14 -1.50
C THR A 132 -4.78 1.02 -3.03
N ASN A 133 -3.61 0.81 -3.66
CA ASN A 133 -3.53 0.47 -5.09
C ASN A 133 -3.89 -1.00 -5.39
N LYS A 134 -4.05 -1.82 -4.35
CA LYS A 134 -4.54 -3.20 -4.45
C LYS A 134 -6.00 -3.21 -4.93
N PRO A 135 -6.41 -4.11 -5.86
CA PRO A 135 -7.81 -4.25 -6.25
C PRO A 135 -8.76 -4.46 -5.05
N THR A 136 -9.94 -3.86 -5.11
CA THR A 136 -10.96 -3.95 -4.05
C THR A 136 -11.32 -5.40 -3.70
N SER A 137 -11.39 -6.27 -4.71
CA SER A 137 -11.68 -7.71 -4.56
C SER A 137 -10.63 -8.47 -3.75
N PHE A 138 -9.40 -7.94 -3.64
CA PHE A 138 -8.33 -8.49 -2.82
C PHE A 138 -8.22 -7.78 -1.47
N ALA A 139 -8.37 -6.46 -1.45
CA ALA A 139 -8.17 -5.64 -0.25
C ALA A 139 -9.20 -5.93 0.84
N LYS A 140 -10.49 -5.98 0.49
CA LYS A 140 -11.56 -6.20 1.47
C LYS A 140 -11.49 -7.57 2.15
N PRO A 141 -11.35 -8.70 1.42
CA PRO A 141 -11.18 -10.01 2.07
C PRO A 141 -9.90 -10.10 2.93
N LEU A 142 -8.81 -9.45 2.51
CA LEU A 142 -7.58 -9.42 3.29
C LEU A 142 -7.77 -8.69 4.61
N LEU A 143 -8.37 -7.49 4.60
CA LEU A 143 -8.68 -6.74 5.82
C LEU A 143 -9.56 -7.55 6.77
N ALA A 144 -10.63 -8.16 6.26
CA ALA A 144 -11.54 -9.01 7.06
C ALA A 144 -10.81 -10.22 7.64
N GLY A 145 -10.03 -10.94 6.81
CA GLY A 145 -9.25 -12.10 7.25
C GLY A 145 -8.17 -11.79 8.30
N LYS A 146 -7.71 -10.54 8.35
CA LYS A 146 -6.75 -10.04 9.35
C LYS A 146 -7.41 -9.31 10.52
N GLY A 147 -8.75 -9.20 10.55
CA GLY A 147 -9.50 -8.54 11.63
C GLY A 147 -9.29 -7.01 11.66
N LEU A 148 -8.99 -6.41 10.52
CA LEU A 148 -8.74 -4.97 10.41
C LEU A 148 -9.92 -4.19 9.81
N ASP A 149 -10.88 -4.85 9.18
CA ASP A 149 -12.01 -4.23 8.48
C ASP A 149 -12.88 -3.35 9.40
N GLY A 150 -13.09 -3.78 10.64
CA GLY A 150 -13.87 -3.04 11.64
C GLY A 150 -13.27 -1.69 12.09
N PHE A 151 -12.03 -1.38 11.71
CA PHE A 151 -11.43 -0.08 12.01
C PHE A 151 -11.80 1.01 11.01
N PHE A 152 -12.24 0.67 9.80
CA PHE A 152 -12.40 1.61 8.71
C PHE A 152 -13.86 1.95 8.43
N ASP A 153 -14.15 3.24 8.32
CA ASP A 153 -15.44 3.74 7.86
C ASP A 153 -15.60 3.51 6.34
N LEU A 154 -14.49 3.57 5.61
CA LEU A 154 -14.42 3.39 4.15
C LEU A 154 -13.21 2.55 3.74
N VAL A 155 -13.38 1.73 2.69
CA VAL A 155 -12.30 0.94 2.07
C VAL A 155 -12.37 1.11 0.57
N PHE A 156 -11.33 1.72 -0.02
CA PHE A 156 -11.17 1.95 -1.44
C PHE A 156 -9.94 1.19 -1.97
N GLY A 157 -10.16 0.30 -2.93
CA GLY A 157 -9.09 -0.36 -3.68
C GLY A 157 -8.66 0.45 -4.91
N GLY A 158 -7.63 -0.03 -5.61
CA GLY A 158 -7.06 0.64 -6.77
C GLY A 158 -7.96 0.72 -8.00
N ASP A 159 -9.11 0.06 -7.97
CA ASP A 159 -10.17 0.07 -8.97
C ASP A 159 -11.40 0.92 -8.56
N ALA A 160 -11.35 1.59 -7.41
CA ALA A 160 -12.45 2.41 -6.92
C ALA A 160 -12.60 3.76 -7.65
N PHE A 161 -11.52 4.25 -8.24
CA PHE A 161 -11.46 5.54 -8.92
C PHE A 161 -10.71 5.44 -10.25
N GLU A 162 -10.82 6.48 -11.10
CA GLU A 162 -10.24 6.50 -12.45
C GLU A 162 -8.70 6.50 -12.44
N ARG A 163 -8.09 6.84 -11.30
CA ARG A 163 -6.64 6.92 -11.11
C ARG A 163 -6.23 6.28 -9.79
N LYS A 164 -4.96 5.86 -9.72
CA LYS A 164 -4.32 5.24 -8.55
C LYS A 164 -3.26 6.18 -7.98
N LYS A 165 -2.87 6.00 -6.71
CA LYS A 165 -1.66 6.65 -6.17
C LYS A 165 -0.47 6.32 -7.08
N PRO A 166 0.40 7.29 -7.45
CA PRO A 166 0.64 8.59 -6.84
C PRO A 166 -0.23 9.75 -7.33
N ASP A 167 -1.27 9.54 -8.16
CA ASP A 167 -2.21 10.61 -8.50
C ASP A 167 -2.97 11.06 -7.23
N PRO A 168 -3.21 12.36 -7.03
CA PRO A 168 -3.94 12.87 -5.85
C PRO A 168 -5.43 12.55 -5.85
N LEU A 169 -6.01 12.23 -7.00
CA LEU A 169 -7.46 12.02 -7.14
C LEU A 169 -8.05 11.05 -6.11
N PRO A 170 -7.46 9.86 -5.85
CA PRO A 170 -8.01 8.94 -4.86
C PRO A 170 -8.08 9.53 -3.44
N LEU A 171 -7.08 10.31 -3.04
CA LEU A 171 -7.08 10.96 -1.73
C LEU A 171 -8.15 12.04 -1.64
N LEU A 172 -8.28 12.90 -2.66
CA LEU A 172 -9.31 13.93 -2.73
C LEU A 172 -10.71 13.33 -2.63
N LYS A 173 -10.98 12.27 -3.41
CA LYS A 173 -12.26 11.54 -3.36
C LYS A 173 -12.50 10.86 -2.01
N THR A 174 -11.46 10.36 -1.35
CA THR A 174 -11.57 9.77 -0.03
C THR A 174 -11.87 10.85 1.03
N CYS A 175 -11.22 12.02 0.95
CA CYS A 175 -11.54 13.16 1.82
C CYS A 175 -13.00 13.58 1.67
N ASP A 176 -13.48 13.73 0.42
CA ASP A 176 -14.87 14.06 0.14
C ASP A 176 -15.84 13.03 0.75
N ALA A 177 -15.57 11.74 0.55
CA ALA A 177 -16.39 10.66 1.09
C ALA A 177 -16.38 10.58 2.62
N LEU A 178 -15.25 10.92 3.26
CA LEU A 178 -15.15 11.07 4.70
C LEU A 178 -15.79 12.37 5.21
N GLY A 179 -16.10 13.33 4.35
CA GLY A 179 -16.59 14.67 4.72
C GLY A 179 -15.51 15.48 5.46
N THR A 180 -14.25 15.40 5.02
CA THR A 180 -13.10 16.10 5.63
C THR A 180 -12.38 16.97 4.61
N GLN A 181 -11.58 17.92 5.13
CA GLN A 181 -10.70 18.72 4.29
C GLN A 181 -9.33 18.02 4.15
N PRO A 182 -8.67 18.06 2.97
CA PRO A 182 -7.34 17.47 2.78
C PRO A 182 -6.33 17.91 3.83
N ALA A 183 -6.25 19.21 4.14
CA ALA A 183 -5.33 19.74 5.15
C ALA A 183 -5.60 19.23 6.59
N ARG A 184 -6.76 18.62 6.83
CA ARG A 184 -7.17 18.00 8.10
C ARG A 184 -7.28 16.46 8.01
N THR A 185 -6.75 15.87 6.95
CA THR A 185 -6.75 14.43 6.72
C THR A 185 -5.31 13.94 6.61
N LEU A 186 -4.88 13.11 7.56
CA LEU A 186 -3.54 12.56 7.57
C LEU A 186 -3.46 11.36 6.60
N MET A 187 -2.48 11.37 5.69
CA MET A 187 -2.10 10.17 4.95
C MET A 187 -1.04 9.39 5.73
N ILE A 188 -1.24 8.09 5.89
CA ILE A 188 -0.29 7.15 6.48
C ILE A 188 0.02 6.09 5.42
N GLY A 189 1.28 5.97 5.03
CA GLY A 189 1.74 5.05 3.99
C GLY A 189 3.16 4.58 4.23
N ASP A 190 3.75 3.89 3.25
CA ASP A 190 5.11 3.36 3.32
C ASP A 190 6.00 3.82 2.16
N SER A 191 5.46 4.54 1.19
CA SER A 191 6.15 4.76 -0.07
C SER A 191 6.05 6.17 -0.64
N SER A 192 6.90 6.43 -1.62
CA SER A 192 6.85 7.67 -2.42
C SER A 192 5.54 7.84 -3.20
N ASN A 193 4.76 6.76 -3.45
CA ASN A 193 3.44 6.85 -4.07
C ASN A 193 2.44 7.53 -3.14
N ASP A 194 2.48 7.18 -1.85
CA ASP A 194 1.63 7.78 -0.82
C ASP A 194 1.96 9.24 -0.61
N ALA A 195 3.25 9.53 -0.46
CA ALA A 195 3.73 10.89 -0.24
C ALA A 195 3.36 11.81 -1.40
N ARG A 196 3.60 11.39 -2.65
CA ARG A 196 3.26 12.22 -3.82
C ARG A 196 1.76 12.43 -3.98
N ALA A 197 0.96 11.40 -3.74
CA ALA A 197 -0.50 11.53 -3.76
C ALA A 197 -0.98 12.49 -2.67
N ALA A 198 -0.43 12.41 -1.46
CA ALA A 198 -0.75 13.28 -0.33
C ALA A 198 -0.35 14.74 -0.61
N ARG A 199 0.87 14.99 -1.09
CA ARG A 199 1.32 16.34 -1.46
C ARG A 199 0.44 16.95 -2.55
N GLY A 200 0.10 16.18 -3.60
CA GLY A 200 -0.77 16.64 -4.66
C GLY A 200 -2.21 16.92 -4.21
N ALA A 201 -2.70 16.22 -3.18
CA ALA A 201 -4.00 16.44 -2.58
C ALA A 201 -4.00 17.55 -1.50
N GLY A 202 -2.84 17.98 -1.01
CA GLY A 202 -2.73 18.92 0.12
C GLY A 202 -2.94 18.23 1.49
N CYS A 203 -2.77 16.93 1.58
CA CYS A 203 -2.80 16.17 2.82
C CYS A 203 -1.43 16.13 3.47
N PRO A 204 -1.32 16.32 4.80
CA PRO A 204 -0.15 15.91 5.55
C PRO A 204 0.11 14.41 5.44
N VAL A 205 1.40 14.00 5.43
CA VAL A 205 1.77 12.60 5.23
C VAL A 205 2.85 12.14 6.21
N VAL A 206 2.62 10.98 6.80
CA VAL A 206 3.58 10.24 7.63
C VAL A 206 3.83 8.88 6.98
N LEU A 207 5.10 8.49 6.88
CA LEU A 207 5.49 7.20 6.34
C LEU A 207 6.03 6.28 7.43
N VAL A 208 5.65 5.00 7.35
CA VAL A 208 6.29 3.94 8.15
C VAL A 208 7.64 3.60 7.54
N THR A 209 8.61 3.19 8.40
CA THR A 209 9.99 2.95 7.95
C THR A 209 10.26 1.51 7.53
N TYR A 210 9.30 0.62 7.76
CA TYR A 210 9.44 -0.83 7.55
C TYR A 210 8.81 -1.35 6.26
N GLY A 211 8.16 -0.46 5.46
CA GLY A 211 7.45 -0.86 4.24
C GLY A 211 8.37 -1.04 3.03
N TYR A 212 7.80 -1.08 1.84
CA TYR A 212 8.51 -1.53 0.64
C TYR A 212 9.22 -0.40 -0.11
N ASN A 213 8.63 0.77 -0.23
CA ASN A 213 9.13 1.96 -0.95
C ASN A 213 9.95 1.65 -2.23
N HIS A 214 9.54 0.64 -3.00
CA HIS A 214 10.18 0.24 -4.27
C HIS A 214 11.68 -0.09 -4.17
N GLY A 215 12.16 -0.51 -3.00
CA GLY A 215 13.57 -0.78 -2.74
C GLY A 215 14.42 0.46 -2.43
N GLU A 216 13.81 1.66 -2.39
CA GLU A 216 14.50 2.90 -2.08
C GLU A 216 14.37 3.29 -0.59
N PRO A 217 15.36 3.98 0.00
CA PRO A 217 15.27 4.42 1.38
C PRO A 217 14.08 5.36 1.62
N VAL A 218 13.12 4.95 2.46
CA VAL A 218 11.89 5.73 2.72
C VAL A 218 12.16 7.08 3.37
N ARG A 219 13.21 7.20 4.20
CA ARG A 219 13.59 8.47 4.85
C ARG A 219 14.10 9.56 3.90
N GLY A 220 14.32 9.23 2.63
CA GLY A 220 14.60 10.19 1.56
C GLY A 220 13.35 10.73 0.87
N VAL A 221 12.16 10.23 1.20
CA VAL A 221 10.89 10.67 0.62
C VAL A 221 10.44 11.98 1.27
N ASP A 222 9.84 12.89 0.49
CA ASP A 222 9.22 14.12 1.00
C ASP A 222 7.94 13.78 1.81
N ALA A 223 8.12 13.61 3.11
CA ALA A 223 7.05 13.36 4.07
C ALA A 223 7.17 14.33 5.27
N ASP A 224 6.05 14.54 5.96
CA ASP A 224 6.02 15.41 7.15
C ASP A 224 6.61 14.69 8.38
N GLY A 225 6.66 13.37 8.37
CA GLY A 225 7.25 12.58 9.45
C GLY A 225 7.42 11.11 9.08
N PHE A 226 8.16 10.41 9.94
CA PHE A 226 8.40 8.98 9.82
C PHE A 226 8.17 8.32 11.18
N VAL A 227 7.56 7.14 11.17
CA VAL A 227 7.34 6.31 12.36
C VAL A 227 7.87 4.91 12.14
N ASP A 228 8.46 4.33 13.17
CA ASP A 228 8.97 2.96 13.12
C ASP A 228 7.87 1.93 13.52
N SER A 229 6.73 2.43 14.02
CA SER A 229 5.52 1.65 14.32
C SER A 229 4.29 2.54 14.35
N LEU A 230 3.13 2.03 13.89
CA LEU A 230 1.86 2.74 14.05
C LEU A 230 1.46 2.93 15.53
N ALA A 231 1.98 2.11 16.46
CA ALA A 231 1.74 2.30 17.89
C ALA A 231 2.23 3.67 18.40
N GLU A 232 3.15 4.35 17.71
CA GLU A 232 3.62 5.69 18.08
C GLU A 232 2.51 6.74 18.02
N PHE A 233 1.47 6.52 17.23
CA PHE A 233 0.27 7.36 17.27
C PHE A 233 -0.45 7.31 18.63
N GLY A 234 -0.28 6.25 19.43
CA GLY A 234 -0.75 6.14 20.80
C GLY A 234 0.12 6.88 21.81
N ALA A 235 1.44 6.78 21.65
CA ALA A 235 2.42 7.36 22.59
C ALA A 235 2.45 8.91 22.58
N ALA A 236 2.10 9.55 21.47
CA ALA A 236 2.04 11.02 21.36
C ALA A 236 0.95 11.67 22.22
N ALA A 237 0.09 10.90 22.90
CA ALA A 237 -0.94 11.40 23.81
C ALA A 237 -0.46 11.57 25.27
N MET A 238 0.77 11.13 25.58
CA MET A 238 1.30 11.16 26.96
C MET A 238 2.32 12.29 27.22
N ARG A 239 2.33 13.36 26.40
CA ARG A 239 3.18 14.52 26.65
C ARG A 239 2.40 15.81 26.60
#